data_05be191700830d93b0b6c8e389840ffa
#
_entry.id   05be191700830d93b0b6c8e389840ffa
#
_cell.length_a   1.000
_cell.length_b   1.000
_cell.length_c   1.000
_cell.angle_alpha   90.00
_cell.angle_beta   90.00
_cell.angle_gamma   90.00
#
_symmetry.space_group_name_H-M   'P 1'
#
loop_
_entity.id
_entity.type
_entity.pdbx_description
1 polymer ?
#
loop_
_entity_poly.entity_id
_entity_poly.type
_entity_poly.pdbx_seq_one_letter_code
_entity_poly.pdbx_strand_id
1 'polypeptide(L)'
;MYIKKSFIFIISILLLFFTSCNEIPSPQEVAQFMVDIKNCNLDAVEKSIEKNKRILNIECQIFDDFIVCPIHMAVVSGNVDMVKLIAKPNNVNSLLKTETDTWSPLSFAINQNYDPEIIKILLENGADINFVDEIRGCNIFHDFCAYRNIDVWEIIKEYATPENLNKEGVERGLTPLIALIGEQMREDNINDPDVIYLLQSFIEHGGNPNYMIYYRDYAFEVVNFLNNYEVFEYKQVLLDGMKNSPPIEDSEILIEMLEEGNKD
;
A
#
# COMPACT_ATOMS: atom_id res chain seq x y z
N MET A 1 -60.66 -2.17 -25.27
CA MET A 1 -60.43 -2.77 -23.92
C MET A 1 -59.15 -3.68 -23.89
N TYR A 2 -58.64 -4.10 -25.02
CA TYR A 2 -57.42 -4.98 -25.08
C TYR A 2 -56.08 -4.26 -24.94
N ILE A 3 -55.96 -2.99 -25.33
CA ILE A 3 -54.69 -2.25 -25.27
C ILE A 3 -54.24 -1.91 -23.84
N LYS A 4 -55.18 -1.69 -22.92
CA LYS A 4 -54.85 -1.40 -21.51
C LYS A 4 -54.27 -2.61 -20.74
N LYS A 5 -54.70 -3.83 -21.10
CA LYS A 5 -54.21 -5.06 -20.42
C LYS A 5 -52.77 -5.41 -20.86
N SER A 6 -52.43 -5.17 -22.15
CA SER A 6 -51.06 -5.41 -22.64
C SER A 6 -50.05 -4.43 -22.06
N PHE A 7 -50.45 -3.17 -21.85
CA PHE A 7 -49.57 -2.14 -21.29
C PHE A 7 -49.27 -2.39 -19.78
N ILE A 8 -50.26 -2.87 -19.03
CA ILE A 8 -50.09 -3.22 -17.62
C ILE A 8 -49.18 -4.48 -17.48
N PHE A 9 -49.28 -5.43 -18.40
CA PHE A 9 -48.44 -6.64 -18.40
C PHE A 9 -46.98 -6.34 -18.76
N ILE A 10 -46.73 -5.42 -19.67
CA ILE A 10 -45.38 -4.95 -20.06
C ILE A 10 -44.75 -4.16 -18.89
N ILE A 11 -45.51 -3.30 -18.21
CA ILE A 11 -45.04 -2.53 -17.06
C ILE A 11 -44.75 -3.48 -15.87
N SER A 12 -45.58 -4.52 -15.65
CA SER A 12 -45.29 -5.50 -14.58
C SER A 12 -44.08 -6.37 -14.89
N ILE A 13 -43.82 -6.72 -16.16
CA ILE A 13 -42.60 -7.44 -16.56
C ILE A 13 -41.38 -6.52 -16.43
N LEU A 14 -41.46 -5.24 -16.87
CA LEU A 14 -40.39 -4.26 -16.64
C LEU A 14 -40.10 -4.02 -15.17
N LEU A 15 -41.13 -3.95 -14.30
CA LEU A 15 -40.95 -3.82 -12.86
C LEU A 15 -40.31 -5.08 -12.25
N LEU A 16 -40.58 -6.29 -12.74
CA LEU A 16 -39.94 -7.51 -12.32
C LEU A 16 -38.46 -7.57 -12.70
N PHE A 17 -38.09 -7.00 -13.86
CA PHE A 17 -36.67 -6.87 -14.25
C PHE A 17 -35.93 -5.79 -13.43
N PHE A 18 -36.62 -4.72 -12.98
CA PHE A 18 -36.02 -3.70 -12.13
C PHE A 18 -35.93 -4.09 -10.64
N THR A 19 -36.75 -5.03 -10.17
CA THR A 19 -36.71 -5.48 -8.76
C THR A 19 -35.60 -6.48 -8.48
N SER A 20 -35.12 -7.23 -9.49
CA SER A 20 -34.05 -8.23 -9.30
C SER A 20 -32.65 -7.60 -9.14
N CYS A 21 -32.44 -6.34 -9.58
CA CYS A 21 -31.14 -5.66 -9.47
C CYS A 21 -30.94 -4.89 -8.15
N ASN A 22 -31.91 -4.93 -7.23
CA ASN A 22 -31.92 -4.08 -6.03
C ASN A 22 -31.92 -4.83 -4.70
N GLU A 23 -31.94 -6.16 -4.70
CA GLU A 23 -31.91 -6.94 -3.46
C GLU A 23 -30.50 -6.95 -2.85
N ILE A 24 -30.46 -6.83 -1.52
CA ILE A 24 -29.19 -7.02 -0.80
C ILE A 24 -28.83 -8.50 -0.93
N PRO A 25 -27.58 -8.86 -1.32
CA PRO A 25 -27.16 -10.25 -1.37
C PRO A 25 -27.38 -10.94 -0.03
N SER A 26 -27.87 -12.18 -0.06
CA SER A 26 -28.03 -12.96 1.16
C SER A 26 -26.67 -13.32 1.77
N PRO A 27 -26.60 -13.58 3.11
CA PRO A 27 -25.34 -13.99 3.74
C PRO A 27 -24.71 -15.22 3.09
N GLN A 28 -25.52 -16.16 2.59
CA GLN A 28 -25.03 -17.36 1.91
C GLN A 28 -24.41 -17.03 0.54
N GLU A 29 -25.00 -16.11 -0.24
CA GLU A 29 -24.44 -15.64 -1.50
C GLU A 29 -23.12 -14.91 -1.28
N VAL A 30 -23.03 -14.06 -0.26
CA VAL A 30 -21.82 -13.35 0.10
C VAL A 30 -20.72 -14.33 0.53
N ALA A 31 -21.03 -15.28 1.41
CA ALA A 31 -20.06 -16.28 1.85
C ALA A 31 -19.54 -17.14 0.68
N GLN A 32 -20.43 -17.58 -0.23
CA GLN A 32 -20.01 -18.33 -1.41
C GLN A 32 -19.15 -17.48 -2.35
N PHE A 33 -19.50 -16.21 -2.56
CA PHE A 33 -18.74 -15.27 -3.37
C PHE A 33 -17.31 -15.07 -2.84
N MET A 34 -17.14 -14.90 -1.53
CA MET A 34 -15.82 -14.78 -0.90
C MET A 34 -14.99 -16.06 -1.04
N VAL A 35 -15.63 -17.24 -0.95
CA VAL A 35 -14.98 -18.54 -1.18
C VAL A 35 -14.55 -18.68 -2.65
N ASP A 36 -15.39 -18.28 -3.60
CA ASP A 36 -15.08 -18.33 -5.04
C ASP A 36 -13.92 -17.39 -5.40
N ILE A 37 -13.86 -16.20 -4.80
CA ILE A 37 -12.71 -15.28 -4.95
C ILE A 37 -11.44 -15.95 -4.43
N LYS A 38 -11.48 -16.46 -3.18
CA LYS A 38 -10.32 -17.13 -2.57
C LYS A 38 -9.79 -18.30 -3.40
N ASN A 39 -10.69 -19.04 -4.02
CA ASN A 39 -10.35 -20.20 -4.85
C ASN A 39 -10.05 -19.83 -6.31
N CYS A 40 -10.01 -18.54 -6.65
CA CYS A 40 -9.77 -18.03 -8.00
C CYS A 40 -10.76 -18.58 -9.04
N ASN A 41 -12.01 -18.81 -8.65
CA ASN A 41 -13.07 -19.30 -9.53
C ASN A 41 -13.71 -18.14 -10.32
N LEU A 42 -13.01 -17.67 -11.36
CA LEU A 42 -13.41 -16.50 -12.16
C LEU A 42 -14.83 -16.61 -12.71
N ASP A 43 -15.19 -17.75 -13.27
CA ASP A 43 -16.52 -17.98 -13.88
C ASP A 43 -17.66 -17.83 -12.85
N ALA A 44 -17.47 -18.35 -11.63
CA ALA A 44 -18.47 -18.25 -10.57
C ALA A 44 -18.58 -16.83 -10.02
N VAL A 45 -17.44 -16.15 -9.88
CA VAL A 45 -17.37 -14.75 -9.43
C VAL A 45 -18.05 -13.83 -10.46
N GLU A 46 -17.74 -13.99 -11.76
CA GLU A 46 -18.36 -13.21 -12.84
C GLU A 46 -19.88 -13.38 -12.86
N LYS A 47 -20.39 -14.62 -12.78
CA LYS A 47 -21.83 -14.91 -12.69
C LYS A 47 -22.48 -14.26 -11.47
N SER A 48 -21.81 -14.25 -10.34
CA SER A 48 -22.32 -13.61 -9.12
C SER A 48 -22.40 -12.09 -9.27
N ILE A 49 -21.41 -11.47 -9.92
CA ILE A 49 -21.40 -10.03 -10.23
C ILE A 49 -22.49 -9.68 -11.23
N GLU A 50 -22.69 -10.48 -12.29
CA GLU A 50 -23.76 -10.29 -13.27
C GLU A 50 -25.15 -10.36 -12.63
N LYS A 51 -25.32 -11.32 -11.70
CA LYS A 51 -26.56 -11.49 -10.94
C LYS A 51 -26.85 -10.30 -10.04
N ASN A 52 -25.82 -9.79 -9.33
CA ASN A 52 -25.99 -8.70 -8.39
C ASN A 52 -24.68 -7.91 -8.18
N LYS A 53 -24.53 -6.78 -8.85
CA LYS A 53 -23.32 -5.93 -8.74
C LYS A 53 -23.07 -5.35 -7.34
N ARG A 54 -24.07 -5.32 -6.46
CA ARG A 54 -23.87 -4.83 -5.09
C ARG A 54 -22.94 -5.72 -4.28
N ILE A 55 -22.77 -6.99 -4.69
CA ILE A 55 -21.90 -7.94 -4.02
C ILE A 55 -20.44 -7.46 -3.99
N LEU A 56 -20.03 -6.63 -4.94
CA LEU A 56 -18.67 -6.04 -5.01
C LEU A 56 -18.34 -5.09 -3.86
N ASN A 57 -19.36 -4.49 -3.23
CA ASN A 57 -19.20 -3.45 -2.20
C ASN A 57 -19.72 -3.92 -0.83
N ILE A 58 -19.87 -5.21 -0.62
CA ILE A 58 -20.30 -5.75 0.65
C ILE A 58 -19.12 -5.70 1.63
N GLU A 59 -19.40 -5.20 2.82
CA GLU A 59 -18.50 -5.32 3.96
C GLU A 59 -18.88 -6.59 4.75
N CYS A 60 -17.90 -7.48 4.93
CA CYS A 60 -18.06 -8.71 5.68
C CYS A 60 -17.40 -8.56 7.03
N GLN A 61 -18.16 -8.51 8.09
CA GLN A 61 -17.66 -8.59 9.45
C GLN A 61 -17.40 -10.07 9.79
N ILE A 62 -16.14 -10.42 10.01
CA ILE A 62 -15.73 -11.81 10.32
C ILE A 62 -15.68 -12.02 11.84
N PHE A 63 -15.19 -11.03 12.59
CA PHE A 63 -15.17 -10.94 14.04
C PHE A 63 -15.55 -9.52 14.44
N ASP A 64 -15.68 -9.23 15.73
CA ASP A 64 -16.19 -7.94 16.23
C ASP A 64 -15.45 -6.72 15.61
N ASP A 65 -14.13 -6.84 15.38
CA ASP A 65 -13.31 -5.74 14.87
C ASP A 65 -12.62 -6.06 13.52
N PHE A 66 -13.02 -7.16 12.84
CA PHE A 66 -12.42 -7.55 11.58
C PHE A 66 -13.42 -7.44 10.43
N ILE A 67 -13.28 -6.36 9.64
CA ILE A 67 -14.10 -6.08 8.46
C ILE A 67 -13.26 -6.30 7.20
N VAL A 68 -13.75 -7.12 6.27
CA VAL A 68 -13.12 -7.40 4.99
C VAL A 68 -14.09 -7.18 3.83
N CYS A 69 -13.62 -6.63 2.73
CA CYS A 69 -14.37 -6.41 1.49
C CYS A 69 -13.88 -7.37 0.39
N PRO A 70 -14.71 -7.67 -0.63
CA PRO A 70 -14.34 -8.55 -1.74
C PRO A 70 -13.03 -8.17 -2.43
N ILE A 71 -12.73 -6.87 -2.56
CA ILE A 71 -11.49 -6.40 -3.18
C ILE A 71 -10.24 -6.83 -2.36
N HIS A 72 -10.31 -6.84 -1.03
CA HIS A 72 -9.22 -7.35 -0.20
C HIS A 72 -9.01 -8.85 -0.40
N MET A 73 -10.11 -9.63 -0.50
CA MET A 73 -10.00 -11.06 -0.80
C MET A 73 -9.42 -11.33 -2.19
N ALA A 74 -9.72 -10.47 -3.17
CA ALA A 74 -9.12 -10.55 -4.49
C ALA A 74 -7.60 -10.28 -4.43
N VAL A 75 -7.16 -9.27 -3.70
CA VAL A 75 -5.73 -8.99 -3.47
C VAL A 75 -5.07 -10.17 -2.75
N VAL A 76 -5.68 -10.66 -1.66
CA VAL A 76 -5.18 -11.84 -0.90
C VAL A 76 -5.04 -13.08 -1.78
N SER A 77 -5.90 -13.25 -2.79
CA SER A 77 -5.79 -14.39 -3.72
C SER A 77 -4.50 -14.36 -4.55
N GLY A 78 -3.86 -13.18 -4.69
CA GLY A 78 -2.69 -12.97 -5.53
C GLY A 78 -2.94 -13.16 -7.04
N ASN A 79 -4.20 -13.36 -7.43
CA ASN A 79 -4.56 -13.61 -8.82
C ASN A 79 -4.90 -12.30 -9.55
N VAL A 80 -4.06 -11.92 -10.51
CA VAL A 80 -4.18 -10.68 -11.28
C VAL A 80 -5.53 -10.57 -11.97
N ASP A 81 -6.04 -11.65 -12.59
CA ASP A 81 -7.32 -11.64 -13.30
C ASP A 81 -8.50 -11.50 -12.34
N MET A 82 -8.40 -12.08 -11.14
CA MET A 82 -9.40 -11.89 -10.08
C MET A 82 -9.46 -10.43 -9.63
N VAL A 83 -8.29 -9.80 -9.44
CA VAL A 83 -8.24 -8.37 -9.09
C VAL A 83 -8.81 -7.51 -10.21
N LYS A 84 -8.48 -7.78 -11.50
CA LYS A 84 -9.08 -7.10 -12.68
C LYS A 84 -10.60 -7.21 -12.71
N LEU A 85 -11.11 -8.38 -12.37
CA LEU A 85 -12.56 -8.63 -12.36
C LEU A 85 -13.28 -7.83 -11.27
N ILE A 86 -12.69 -7.74 -10.06
CA ILE A 86 -13.33 -7.17 -8.87
C ILE A 86 -13.03 -5.68 -8.67
N ALA A 87 -11.82 -5.20 -9.01
CA ALA A 87 -11.44 -3.81 -8.80
C ALA A 87 -12.31 -2.84 -9.62
N LYS A 88 -12.95 -1.91 -8.93
CA LYS A 88 -13.78 -0.85 -9.51
C LYS A 88 -13.55 0.46 -8.75
N PRO A 89 -13.78 1.64 -9.36
CA PRO A 89 -13.58 2.94 -8.70
C PRO A 89 -14.32 3.12 -7.37
N ASN A 90 -15.40 2.39 -7.16
CA ASN A 90 -16.22 2.48 -5.96
C ASN A 90 -15.86 1.48 -4.86
N ASN A 91 -14.86 0.61 -5.05
CA ASN A 91 -14.44 -0.36 -4.04
C ASN A 91 -12.93 -0.42 -3.80
N VAL A 92 -12.09 0.14 -4.68
CA VAL A 92 -10.62 0.08 -4.51
C VAL A 92 -10.10 0.88 -3.31
N ASN A 93 -10.95 1.68 -2.67
CA ASN A 93 -10.66 2.43 -1.46
C ASN A 93 -11.46 1.91 -0.23
N SER A 94 -12.08 0.73 -0.35
CA SER A 94 -12.69 0.07 0.81
C SER A 94 -11.60 -0.25 1.85
N LEU A 95 -11.95 -0.22 3.13
CA LEU A 95 -10.97 -0.43 4.21
C LEU A 95 -11.13 -1.83 4.82
N LEU A 96 -10.02 -2.51 4.95
CA LEU A 96 -9.88 -3.66 5.85
C LEU A 96 -9.51 -3.10 7.22
N LYS A 97 -10.30 -3.40 8.24
CA LYS A 97 -10.08 -2.91 9.60
C LYS A 97 -9.79 -4.08 10.53
N THR A 98 -8.80 -3.89 11.38
CA THR A 98 -8.45 -4.76 12.50
C THR A 98 -8.36 -3.93 13.78
N GLU A 99 -8.09 -4.54 14.92
CA GLU A 99 -7.89 -3.83 16.18
C GLU A 99 -6.68 -2.88 16.13
N THR A 100 -5.67 -3.23 15.34
CA THR A 100 -4.35 -2.55 15.34
C THR A 100 -4.06 -1.79 14.06
N ASP A 101 -4.78 -2.05 12.98
CA ASP A 101 -4.44 -1.55 11.65
C ASP A 101 -5.67 -1.25 10.81
N THR A 102 -5.49 -0.29 9.90
CA THR A 102 -6.44 -0.04 8.83
C THR A 102 -5.71 -0.10 7.48
N TRP A 103 -6.17 -0.94 6.58
CA TRP A 103 -5.53 -1.15 5.28
C TRP A 103 -6.46 -0.77 4.14
N SER A 104 -5.97 0.03 3.19
CA SER A 104 -6.56 0.07 1.87
C SER A 104 -6.10 -1.14 1.05
N PRO A 105 -6.82 -1.55 -0.02
CA PRO A 105 -6.33 -2.62 -0.90
C PRO A 105 -4.92 -2.35 -1.45
N LEU A 106 -4.61 -1.10 -1.76
CA LEU A 106 -3.30 -0.67 -2.26
C LEU A 106 -2.22 -0.81 -1.18
N SER A 107 -2.44 -0.25 0.02
CA SER A 107 -1.46 -0.34 1.11
C SER A 107 -1.21 -1.79 1.51
N PHE A 108 -2.26 -2.61 1.56
CA PHE A 108 -2.15 -4.03 1.84
C PHE A 108 -1.36 -4.78 0.75
N ALA A 109 -1.62 -4.49 -0.53
CA ALA A 109 -0.91 -5.11 -1.65
C ALA A 109 0.59 -4.80 -1.61
N ILE A 110 0.96 -3.56 -1.31
CA ILE A 110 2.35 -3.10 -1.21
C ILE A 110 3.02 -3.74 0.01
N ASN A 111 2.39 -3.68 1.17
CA ASN A 111 2.94 -4.20 2.43
C ASN A 111 3.15 -5.71 2.40
N GLN A 112 2.36 -6.46 1.64
CA GLN A 112 2.46 -7.92 1.52
C GLN A 112 3.26 -8.38 0.30
N ASN A 113 3.86 -7.45 -0.46
CA ASN A 113 4.66 -7.71 -1.66
C ASN A 113 3.91 -8.54 -2.72
N TYR A 114 2.66 -8.19 -3.00
CA TYR A 114 1.92 -8.80 -4.10
C TYR A 114 2.49 -8.36 -5.47
N ASP A 115 2.09 -9.08 -6.52
CA ASP A 115 2.52 -8.83 -7.89
C ASP A 115 2.35 -7.33 -8.26
N PRO A 116 3.39 -6.66 -8.79
CA PRO A 116 3.34 -5.26 -9.21
C PRO A 116 2.17 -4.94 -10.16
N GLU A 117 1.70 -5.89 -10.95
CA GLU A 117 0.54 -5.73 -11.83
C GLU A 117 -0.75 -5.50 -11.01
N ILE A 118 -0.88 -6.11 -9.83
CA ILE A 118 -2.01 -5.86 -8.92
C ILE A 118 -2.02 -4.39 -8.46
N ILE A 119 -0.85 -3.86 -8.14
CA ILE A 119 -0.68 -2.46 -7.72
C ILE A 119 -1.09 -1.51 -8.84
N LYS A 120 -0.67 -1.77 -10.08
CA LYS A 120 -1.10 -1.00 -11.26
C LYS A 120 -2.61 -1.02 -11.44
N ILE A 121 -3.23 -2.20 -11.37
CA ILE A 121 -4.68 -2.35 -11.52
C ILE A 121 -5.43 -1.52 -10.46
N LEU A 122 -4.97 -1.55 -9.21
CA LEU A 122 -5.59 -0.78 -8.14
C LEU A 122 -5.47 0.72 -8.40
N LEU A 123 -4.30 1.22 -8.81
CA LEU A 123 -4.07 2.62 -9.15
C LEU A 123 -4.89 3.07 -10.37
N GLU A 124 -4.95 2.27 -11.42
CA GLU A 124 -5.76 2.53 -12.62
C GLU A 124 -7.27 2.61 -12.31
N ASN A 125 -7.73 1.92 -11.27
CA ASN A 125 -9.11 2.01 -10.79
C ASN A 125 -9.31 3.12 -9.73
N GLY A 126 -8.31 3.96 -9.48
CA GLY A 126 -8.42 5.12 -8.60
C GLY A 126 -8.18 4.81 -7.12
N ALA A 127 -7.32 3.84 -6.82
CA ALA A 127 -6.84 3.65 -5.45
C ALA A 127 -6.12 4.90 -4.94
N ASP A 128 -6.42 5.30 -3.72
CA ASP A 128 -5.83 6.48 -3.09
C ASP A 128 -4.38 6.21 -2.67
N ILE A 129 -3.45 6.81 -3.42
CA ILE A 129 -2.01 6.74 -3.15
C ILE A 129 -1.61 7.50 -1.87
N ASN A 130 -2.43 8.44 -1.42
CA ASN A 130 -2.20 9.24 -0.22
C ASN A 130 -2.88 8.66 1.02
N PHE A 131 -3.41 7.45 0.92
CA PHE A 131 -3.99 6.77 2.07
C PHE A 131 -3.01 6.74 3.25
N VAL A 132 -3.52 7.04 4.42
CA VAL A 132 -2.79 6.97 5.70
C VAL A 132 -3.60 6.10 6.65
N ASP A 133 -2.97 5.09 7.21
CA ASP A 133 -3.54 4.32 8.32
C ASP A 133 -3.69 5.22 9.54
N GLU A 134 -4.92 5.45 9.98
CA GLU A 134 -5.22 6.36 11.10
C GLU A 134 -4.67 5.86 12.45
N ILE A 135 -4.43 4.57 12.59
CA ILE A 135 -3.93 3.95 13.84
C ILE A 135 -2.41 4.07 13.90
N ARG A 136 -1.71 3.63 12.86
CA ARG A 136 -0.24 3.64 12.79
C ARG A 136 0.34 4.97 12.30
N GLY A 137 -0.48 5.83 11.65
CA GLY A 137 -0.02 7.05 10.97
C GLY A 137 0.84 6.77 9.74
N CYS A 138 0.95 5.51 9.33
CA CYS A 138 1.76 5.08 8.19
C CYS A 138 1.05 5.33 6.86
N ASN A 139 1.80 5.77 5.85
CA ASN A 139 1.36 5.84 4.48
C ASN A 139 1.95 4.67 3.66
N ILE A 140 1.59 4.56 2.38
CA ILE A 140 2.04 3.49 1.50
C ILE A 140 3.57 3.40 1.34
N PHE A 141 4.30 4.51 1.51
CA PHE A 141 5.77 4.51 1.43
C PHE A 141 6.41 3.87 2.66
N HIS A 142 5.76 3.94 3.84
CA HIS A 142 6.15 3.14 5.00
C HIS A 142 5.88 1.65 4.73
N ASP A 143 4.71 1.32 4.17
CA ASP A 143 4.34 -0.05 3.85
C ASP A 143 5.29 -0.67 2.82
N PHE A 144 5.75 0.13 1.83
CA PHE A 144 6.77 -0.27 0.86
C PHE A 144 8.07 -0.73 1.51
N CYS A 145 8.50 -0.09 2.59
CA CYS A 145 9.78 -0.39 3.25
C CYS A 145 9.86 -1.82 3.82
N ALA A 146 8.73 -2.53 3.97
CA ALA A 146 8.72 -3.90 4.47
C ALA A 146 9.42 -4.89 3.52
N TYR A 147 9.27 -4.72 2.20
CA TYR A 147 9.81 -5.65 1.20
C TYR A 147 10.71 -5.00 0.16
N ARG A 148 10.62 -3.69 -0.03
CA ARG A 148 11.51 -2.88 -0.90
C ARG A 148 11.61 -3.40 -2.33
N ASN A 149 10.50 -3.89 -2.88
CA ASN A 149 10.45 -4.42 -4.24
C ASN A 149 10.63 -3.31 -5.27
N ILE A 150 11.70 -3.38 -6.06
CA ILE A 150 12.04 -2.34 -7.06
C ILE A 150 10.95 -2.16 -8.11
N ASP A 151 10.34 -3.24 -8.58
CA ASP A 151 9.26 -3.15 -9.57
C ASP A 151 8.04 -2.40 -8.99
N VAL A 152 7.78 -2.54 -7.70
CA VAL A 152 6.76 -1.75 -6.99
C VAL A 152 7.20 -0.29 -6.86
N TRP A 153 8.48 -0.03 -6.50
CA TRP A 153 9.01 1.33 -6.43
C TRP A 153 8.86 2.06 -7.74
N GLU A 154 9.23 1.43 -8.86
CA GLU A 154 9.11 2.01 -10.20
C GLU A 154 7.68 2.44 -10.56
N ILE A 155 6.67 1.83 -9.94
CA ILE A 155 5.26 2.20 -10.12
C ILE A 155 4.88 3.38 -9.21
N ILE A 156 5.29 3.35 -7.94
CA ILE A 156 4.81 4.32 -6.94
C ILE A 156 5.67 5.58 -6.82
N LYS A 157 6.93 5.56 -7.28
CA LYS A 157 7.86 6.71 -7.16
C LYS A 157 7.36 7.99 -7.83
N GLU A 158 6.56 7.88 -8.91
CA GLU A 158 5.98 9.05 -9.58
C GLU A 158 5.00 9.84 -8.69
N TYR A 159 4.51 9.21 -7.62
CA TYR A 159 3.63 9.80 -6.62
C TYR A 159 4.38 10.23 -5.36
N ALA A 160 5.69 9.96 -5.30
CA ALA A 160 6.51 10.35 -4.16
C ALA A 160 6.70 11.87 -4.12
N THR A 161 6.50 12.44 -2.94
CA THR A 161 6.68 13.87 -2.67
C THR A 161 7.42 14.07 -1.36
N PRO A 162 8.09 15.22 -1.14
CA PRO A 162 8.70 15.51 0.14
C PRO A 162 7.71 15.39 1.32
N GLU A 163 6.43 15.73 1.12
CA GLU A 163 5.41 15.65 2.16
C GLU A 163 5.16 14.20 2.60
N ASN A 164 4.97 13.29 1.64
CA ASN A 164 4.65 11.90 1.97
C ASN A 164 5.88 11.06 2.35
N LEU A 165 7.08 11.38 1.82
CA LEU A 165 8.33 10.70 2.18
C LEU A 165 8.92 11.13 3.54
N ASN A 166 8.52 12.31 4.05
CA ASN A 166 8.95 12.83 5.36
C ASN A 166 7.82 12.78 6.40
N LYS A 167 6.71 12.11 6.10
CA LYS A 167 5.62 11.92 7.05
C LYS A 167 6.05 10.97 8.16
N GLU A 168 5.89 11.39 9.41
CA GLU A 168 6.17 10.55 10.56
C GLU A 168 5.01 9.58 10.85
N GLY A 169 5.32 8.30 11.06
CA GLY A 169 4.38 7.32 11.60
C GLY A 169 4.19 7.48 13.12
N VAL A 170 3.06 6.98 13.65
CA VAL A 170 2.71 7.21 15.07
C VAL A 170 3.56 6.37 16.03
N GLU A 171 3.80 5.10 15.74
CA GLU A 171 4.40 4.17 16.73
C GLU A 171 5.86 4.47 17.06
N ARG A 172 6.65 4.88 16.05
CA ARG A 172 8.09 5.18 16.23
C ARG A 172 8.46 6.54 15.69
N GLY A 173 7.51 7.27 15.11
CA GLY A 173 7.73 8.54 14.46
C GLY A 173 8.59 8.45 13.18
N LEU A 174 9.06 7.27 12.78
CA LEU A 174 9.96 7.09 11.64
C LEU A 174 9.31 7.62 10.36
N THR A 175 10.08 8.33 9.55
CA THR A 175 9.70 8.63 8.17
C THR A 175 9.94 7.41 7.26
N PRO A 176 9.30 7.32 6.08
CA PRO A 176 9.57 6.23 5.15
C PRO A 176 11.05 6.04 4.82
N LEU A 177 11.79 7.14 4.59
CA LEU A 177 13.23 7.04 4.33
C LEU A 177 14.01 6.46 5.51
N ILE A 178 13.69 6.87 6.74
CA ILE A 178 14.37 6.34 7.92
C ILE A 178 14.00 4.87 8.16
N ALA A 179 12.74 4.50 7.88
CA ALA A 179 12.32 3.09 7.91
C ALA A 179 13.08 2.26 6.85
N LEU A 180 13.23 2.79 5.63
CA LEU A 180 14.02 2.15 4.56
C LEU A 180 15.47 1.90 5.00
N ILE A 181 16.15 2.93 5.52
CA ILE A 181 17.52 2.82 6.02
C ILE A 181 17.63 1.72 7.10
N GLY A 182 16.67 1.70 8.04
CA GLY A 182 16.64 0.71 9.12
C GLY A 182 16.50 -0.72 8.65
N GLU A 183 15.65 -0.96 7.67
CA GLU A 183 15.48 -2.29 7.11
C GLU A 183 16.69 -2.71 6.25
N GLN A 184 17.31 -1.78 5.52
CA GLN A 184 18.52 -2.05 4.74
C GLN A 184 19.72 -2.40 5.62
N MET A 185 19.86 -1.76 6.80
CA MET A 185 20.94 -2.06 7.76
C MET A 185 20.85 -3.46 8.38
N ARG A 186 19.69 -4.10 8.34
CA ARG A 186 19.49 -5.47 8.85
C ARG A 186 19.88 -6.56 7.85
N GLU A 187 20.13 -6.18 6.61
CA GLU A 187 20.49 -7.10 5.55
C GLU A 187 22.02 -7.17 5.37
N ASP A 188 22.53 -8.37 5.07
CA ASP A 188 23.97 -8.58 4.88
C ASP A 188 24.49 -8.03 3.52
N ASN A 189 23.63 -7.37 2.73
CA ASN A 189 23.90 -6.95 1.36
C ASN A 189 23.71 -5.45 1.10
N ILE A 190 24.03 -4.60 2.06
CA ILE A 190 23.90 -3.13 1.94
C ILE A 190 24.69 -2.55 0.74
N ASN A 191 25.67 -3.28 0.21
CA ASN A 191 26.39 -2.92 -1.01
C ASN A 191 25.70 -3.37 -2.32
N ASP A 192 24.51 -3.99 -2.21
CA ASP A 192 23.75 -4.36 -3.39
C ASP A 192 23.34 -3.10 -4.18
N PRO A 193 23.56 -3.06 -5.50
CA PRO A 193 23.16 -1.92 -6.32
C PRO A 193 21.68 -1.53 -6.18
N ASP A 194 20.80 -2.50 -5.94
CA ASP A 194 19.39 -2.27 -5.77
C ASP A 194 19.07 -1.54 -4.44
N VAL A 195 19.81 -1.89 -3.39
CA VAL A 195 19.72 -1.23 -2.07
C VAL A 195 20.19 0.23 -2.17
N ILE A 196 21.32 0.45 -2.83
CA ILE A 196 21.87 1.78 -3.06
C ILE A 196 20.94 2.62 -3.94
N TYR A 197 20.40 2.02 -5.00
CA TYR A 197 19.43 2.66 -5.89
C TYR A 197 18.19 3.15 -5.14
N LEU A 198 17.61 2.33 -4.29
CA LEU A 198 16.42 2.71 -3.51
C LEU A 198 16.72 3.88 -2.58
N LEU A 199 17.84 3.86 -1.86
CA LEU A 199 18.25 4.98 -0.99
C LEU A 199 18.39 6.27 -1.80
N GLN A 200 19.13 6.23 -2.89
CA GLN A 200 19.34 7.38 -3.77
C GLN A 200 18.01 7.90 -4.31
N SER A 201 17.17 7.02 -4.82
CA SER A 201 15.88 7.38 -5.41
C SER A 201 14.92 7.99 -4.39
N PHE A 202 14.87 7.50 -3.16
CA PHE A 202 14.08 8.12 -2.08
C PHE A 202 14.55 9.56 -1.79
N ILE A 203 15.86 9.78 -1.73
CA ILE A 203 16.45 11.11 -1.51
C ILE A 203 16.13 12.05 -2.69
N GLU A 204 16.31 11.59 -3.93
CA GLU A 204 16.01 12.35 -5.15
C GLU A 204 14.53 12.79 -5.23
N HIS A 205 13.59 11.99 -4.69
CA HIS A 205 12.17 12.32 -4.63
C HIS A 205 11.79 13.16 -3.38
N GLY A 206 12.78 13.57 -2.59
CA GLY A 206 12.60 14.51 -1.49
C GLY A 206 12.53 13.90 -0.10
N GLY A 207 12.86 12.62 0.05
CA GLY A 207 13.11 12.03 1.36
C GLY A 207 14.32 12.71 2.01
N ASN A 208 14.17 13.22 3.24
CA ASN A 208 15.22 13.97 3.94
C ASN A 208 15.88 13.09 5.01
N PRO A 209 17.12 12.61 4.81
CA PRO A 209 17.82 11.77 5.75
C PRO A 209 18.18 12.51 7.06
N ASN A 210 18.16 13.84 7.09
CA ASN A 210 18.41 14.62 8.30
C ASN A 210 17.38 14.37 9.42
N TYR A 211 16.19 13.83 9.09
CA TYR A 211 15.23 13.36 10.10
C TYR A 211 15.79 12.27 11.02
N MET A 212 16.89 11.59 10.65
CA MET A 212 17.55 10.61 11.52
C MET A 212 17.94 11.18 12.87
N ILE A 213 18.23 12.50 12.98
CA ILE A 213 18.67 13.12 14.23
C ILE A 213 17.62 13.03 15.34
N TYR A 214 16.33 12.95 15.01
CA TYR A 214 15.27 12.76 15.98
C TYR A 214 15.29 11.37 16.66
N TYR A 215 16.06 10.45 16.10
CA TYR A 215 16.23 9.07 16.59
C TYR A 215 17.68 8.83 16.97
N ARG A 216 18.23 9.64 17.87
CA ARG A 216 19.67 9.72 18.19
C ARG A 216 20.34 8.38 18.37
N ASP A 217 19.80 7.50 19.22
CA ASP A 217 20.40 6.19 19.46
C ASP A 217 20.49 5.37 18.17
N TYR A 218 19.41 5.34 17.39
CA TYR A 218 19.36 4.69 16.10
C TYR A 218 20.29 5.35 15.06
N ALA A 219 20.31 6.67 14.97
CA ALA A 219 21.18 7.42 14.08
C ALA A 219 22.66 7.13 14.37
N PHE A 220 23.06 7.05 15.63
CA PHE A 220 24.42 6.71 16.03
C PHE A 220 24.74 5.24 15.70
N GLU A 221 23.80 4.31 15.81
CA GLU A 221 24.00 2.91 15.38
C GLU A 221 24.22 2.84 13.86
N VAL A 222 23.43 3.55 13.05
CA VAL A 222 23.60 3.65 11.59
C VAL A 222 24.97 4.24 11.24
N VAL A 223 25.33 5.38 11.83
CA VAL A 223 26.63 6.03 11.57
C VAL A 223 27.79 5.12 11.96
N ASN A 224 27.74 4.50 13.11
CA ASN A 224 28.78 3.56 13.56
C ASN A 224 28.88 2.35 12.64
N PHE A 225 27.75 1.80 12.18
CA PHE A 225 27.74 0.73 11.21
C PHE A 225 28.47 1.17 9.92
N LEU A 226 28.05 2.30 9.33
CA LEU A 226 28.61 2.80 8.08
C LEU A 226 30.10 3.18 8.17
N ASN A 227 30.59 3.52 9.36
CA ASN A 227 32.00 3.82 9.59
C ASN A 227 32.86 2.57 9.81
N ASN A 228 32.29 1.46 10.25
CA ASN A 228 33.01 0.23 10.60
C ASN A 228 32.98 -0.84 9.49
N TYR A 229 32.13 -0.68 8.48
CA TYR A 229 31.96 -1.65 7.40
C TYR A 229 32.35 -1.04 6.05
N GLU A 230 32.80 -1.88 5.12
CA GLU A 230 33.17 -1.46 3.74
C GLU A 230 31.90 -1.20 2.90
N VAL A 231 31.12 -0.20 3.28
CA VAL A 231 29.85 0.23 2.64
C VAL A 231 29.97 1.63 2.05
N PHE A 232 31.09 1.88 1.39
CA PHE A 232 31.52 3.21 0.97
C PHE A 232 30.49 3.94 0.10
N GLU A 233 29.91 3.27 -0.90
CA GLU A 233 28.97 3.89 -1.83
C GLU A 233 27.65 4.27 -1.13
N TYR A 234 27.09 3.38 -0.32
CA TYR A 234 25.87 3.65 0.48
C TYR A 234 26.08 4.84 1.42
N LYS A 235 27.21 4.85 2.14
CA LYS A 235 27.59 5.95 3.02
C LYS A 235 27.69 7.28 2.28
N GLN A 236 28.31 7.28 1.08
CA GLN A 236 28.46 8.48 0.28
C GLN A 236 27.09 9.03 -0.18
N VAL A 237 26.19 8.15 -0.66
CA VAL A 237 24.85 8.55 -1.08
C VAL A 237 24.09 9.16 0.11
N LEU A 238 24.16 8.54 1.30
CA LEU A 238 23.52 9.06 2.50
C LEU A 238 24.10 10.44 2.89
N LEU A 239 25.42 10.57 2.94
CA LEU A 239 26.12 11.80 3.30
C LEU A 239 25.80 12.94 2.32
N ASP A 240 25.82 12.67 1.03
CA ASP A 240 25.47 13.65 -0.01
C ASP A 240 23.99 14.05 0.11
N GLY A 241 23.12 13.10 0.38
CA GLY A 241 21.71 13.35 0.66
C GLY A 241 21.51 14.27 1.87
N MET A 242 22.21 14.04 2.97
CA MET A 242 22.12 14.88 4.18
C MET A 242 22.61 16.31 3.91
N LYS A 243 23.70 16.49 3.16
CA LYS A 243 24.27 17.82 2.82
C LYS A 243 23.37 18.61 1.86
N ASN A 244 22.67 17.93 0.96
CA ASN A 244 21.84 18.55 -0.06
C ASN A 244 20.36 18.71 0.36
N SER A 245 19.94 18.06 1.42
CA SER A 245 18.57 18.16 1.96
C SER A 245 18.42 19.36 2.91
N PRO A 246 17.20 19.88 3.15
CA PRO A 246 16.97 20.89 4.15
C PRO A 246 17.54 20.48 5.51
N PRO A 247 18.35 21.32 6.17
CA PRO A 247 18.93 21.00 7.47
C PRO A 247 17.84 20.92 8.54
N ILE A 248 18.09 20.07 9.52
CA ILE A 248 17.30 19.95 10.75
C ILE A 248 18.23 20.27 11.92
N GLU A 249 17.71 20.87 12.98
CA GLU A 249 18.50 21.23 14.17
C GLU A 249 19.35 20.03 14.65
N ASP A 250 20.61 20.24 14.87
CA ASP A 250 21.63 19.25 15.28
C ASP A 250 21.99 18.18 14.20
N SER A 251 21.42 18.21 12.99
CA SER A 251 21.73 17.19 11.97
C SER A 251 23.18 17.24 11.47
N GLU A 252 23.86 18.39 11.60
CA GLU A 252 25.28 18.54 11.30
C GLU A 252 26.17 17.61 12.11
N ILE A 253 25.78 17.21 13.31
CA ILE A 253 26.50 16.26 14.15
C ILE A 253 26.66 14.91 13.43
N LEU A 254 25.59 14.42 12.78
CA LEU A 254 25.63 13.15 12.06
C LEU A 254 26.49 13.25 10.79
N ILE A 255 26.45 14.41 10.10
CA ILE A 255 27.29 14.70 8.93
C ILE A 255 28.76 14.66 9.33
N GLU A 256 29.15 15.36 10.42
CA GLU A 256 30.53 15.37 10.93
C GLU A 256 31.01 13.96 11.29
N MET A 257 30.18 13.17 12.00
CA MET A 257 30.52 11.80 12.37
C MET A 257 30.72 10.88 11.16
N LEU A 258 29.90 11.04 10.11
CA LEU A 258 30.07 10.30 8.86
C LEU A 258 31.33 10.71 8.11
N GLU A 259 31.73 12.00 8.13
CA GLU A 259 32.95 12.50 7.51
C GLU A 259 34.20 12.04 8.27
N GLU A 260 34.18 12.04 9.59
CA GLU A 260 35.32 11.66 10.42
C GLU A 260 35.69 10.19 10.31
N GLY A 261 34.70 9.31 10.20
CA GLY A 261 34.94 7.88 9.98
C GLY A 261 35.59 7.53 8.66
N ASN A 262 35.84 8.49 7.77
CA ASN A 262 36.60 8.32 6.52
C ASN A 262 38.08 8.74 6.66
N LYS A 263 38.55 9.13 7.86
CA LYS A 263 39.91 9.70 8.05
C LYS A 263 40.97 8.70 8.49
N ASP A 264 40.60 7.44 8.75
CA ASP A 264 41.50 6.34 9.09
C ASP A 264 41.62 5.33 7.93
#